data_cc3e2825d800e36ec98e223745dfc137
#
_entry.id   cc3e2825d800e36ec98e223745dfc137
#
_cell.length_a   1.000
_cell.length_b   1.000
_cell.length_c   1.000
_cell.angle_alpha   90.00
_cell.angle_beta   90.00
_cell.angle_gamma   90.00
#
_symmetry.space_group_name_H-M   'P 1'
#
loop_
_entity.id
_entity.type
_entity.pdbx_description
1 polymer ?
#
loop_
_entity_poly.entity_id
_entity_poly.type
_entity_poly.pdbx_seq_one_letter_code
_entity_poly.pdbx_strand_id
1 'polypeptide(L)'
;MEPTCLFPNCPDRQVRIFLNVSGIPPAGPGKFSWKKAEYRPPAKDANSPPGESSEQRRQTAVPATSQNLPTFTGSAMSDVKYLIFDIETVGDGDLIRKVRYPDEQLTPREAIQRYRSQLLEESGRDVLPLTFVLPVSVAVAKVSRDWQLLDVSVLDAPQFRPQEIVRRFWQGWTHYNKPTLVTFNGRCYDIPVMEVAAFRFGISIPQWFNVDARSFEQSRNRYNQDAHLDLQDLLTNYGAFRMSGGLNLLASLIQKPGKSLIDGSQVQSLYHEGKVDLINDYCRCDVLDTYFVFLRTQVLLGRISAPEERDLTSSARELLQSQAADHPAYQHYLKTWDERLQQQHDISTALGHST
;
A
#
# COMPACT_ATOMS: atom_id res chain seq x y z
N MET A 1 -14.29 -31.58 13.12
CA MET A 1 -13.07 -30.81 13.11
C MET A 1 -13.28 -29.68 12.11
N GLU A 2 -13.53 -28.49 12.62
CA GLU A 2 -13.66 -27.28 11.80
C GLU A 2 -12.28 -26.88 11.29
N PRO A 3 -12.13 -26.42 10.04
CA PRO A 3 -10.85 -25.91 9.56
C PRO A 3 -10.54 -24.60 10.28
N THR A 4 -9.61 -24.64 11.19
CA THR A 4 -9.05 -23.46 11.84
C THR A 4 -8.31 -22.62 10.80
N CYS A 5 -8.83 -21.42 10.52
CA CYS A 5 -8.15 -20.42 9.71
C CYS A 5 -6.84 -20.04 10.39
N LEU A 6 -5.71 -20.27 9.73
CA LEU A 6 -4.35 -20.07 10.24
C LEU A 6 -3.92 -18.60 10.41
N PHE A 7 -4.81 -17.62 10.26
CA PHE A 7 -4.47 -16.20 10.30
C PHE A 7 -5.31 -15.42 11.33
N PRO A 8 -4.84 -15.28 12.59
CA PRO A 8 -5.59 -14.61 13.65
C PRO A 8 -5.73 -13.08 13.53
N ASN A 9 -5.06 -12.42 12.60
CA ASN A 9 -4.90 -10.96 12.60
C ASN A 9 -5.36 -10.23 11.33
N CYS A 10 -6.07 -10.88 10.41
CA CYS A 10 -6.76 -10.16 9.34
C CYS A 10 -8.06 -9.57 9.92
N PRO A 11 -8.36 -8.26 9.77
CA PRO A 11 -9.58 -7.66 10.30
C PRO A 11 -10.89 -8.26 9.75
N ASP A 12 -10.83 -9.07 8.67
CA ASP A 12 -12.00 -9.65 7.99
C ASP A 12 -12.46 -11.02 8.53
N ARG A 13 -12.25 -11.30 9.81
CA ARG A 13 -12.65 -12.60 10.38
C ARG A 13 -14.16 -12.88 10.45
N GLN A 14 -15.02 -11.98 9.98
CA GLN A 14 -16.46 -12.20 9.94
C GLN A 14 -17.13 -11.61 8.70
N VAL A 15 -16.84 -12.12 7.53
CA VAL A 15 -17.82 -12.05 6.43
C VAL A 15 -18.45 -13.43 6.30
N ARG A 16 -19.47 -13.70 7.11
CA ARG A 16 -20.49 -14.69 6.75
C ARG A 16 -21.34 -14.05 5.66
N ILE A 17 -21.12 -14.47 4.42
CA ILE A 17 -22.04 -14.16 3.32
C ILE A 17 -23.34 -14.91 3.62
N PHE A 18 -24.32 -14.24 4.19
CA PHE A 18 -25.70 -14.68 4.16
C PHE A 18 -26.27 -14.38 2.78
N LEU A 19 -26.16 -15.33 1.87
CA LEU A 19 -27.07 -15.38 0.72
C LEU A 19 -28.43 -15.80 1.27
N ASN A 20 -29.28 -14.81 1.52
CA ASN A 20 -30.68 -15.07 1.86
C ASN A 20 -31.44 -15.44 0.57
N VAL A 21 -31.43 -16.71 0.22
CA VAL A 21 -32.34 -17.28 -0.78
C VAL A 21 -33.52 -17.82 -0.02
N SER A 22 -34.60 -17.05 0.07
CA SER A 22 -35.89 -17.47 0.58
C SER A 22 -36.44 -18.57 -0.32
N GLY A 23 -36.59 -19.77 0.23
CA GLY A 23 -37.47 -20.81 -0.33
C GLY A 23 -36.88 -22.19 -0.59
N ILE A 24 -36.15 -22.81 0.36
CA ILE A 24 -35.95 -24.28 0.34
C ILE A 24 -36.03 -24.80 1.79
N PRO A 25 -36.83 -25.84 2.07
CA PRO A 25 -36.96 -26.44 3.41
C PRO A 25 -35.70 -27.23 3.79
N PRO A 26 -35.38 -27.42 5.09
CA PRO A 26 -34.16 -28.06 5.54
C PRO A 26 -34.19 -29.57 5.25
N ALA A 27 -33.24 -30.07 4.48
CA ALA A 27 -32.94 -31.48 4.33
C ALA A 27 -32.05 -31.95 5.49
N GLY A 28 -32.37 -33.10 6.06
CA GLY A 28 -31.69 -33.73 7.18
C GLY A 28 -30.22 -34.13 6.89
N PRO A 29 -29.46 -34.66 7.89
CA PRO A 29 -28.03 -34.87 7.83
C PRO A 29 -27.65 -36.02 6.89
N GLY A 30 -27.35 -35.69 5.65
CA GLY A 30 -26.80 -36.60 4.65
C GLY A 30 -25.29 -36.40 4.53
N LYS A 31 -24.52 -37.47 4.66
CA LYS A 31 -23.07 -37.49 4.46
C LYS A 31 -22.75 -37.19 2.99
N PHE A 32 -22.19 -36.00 2.73
CA PHE A 32 -21.64 -35.66 1.42
C PHE A 32 -20.22 -36.22 1.27
N SER A 33 -20.07 -37.15 0.32
CA SER A 33 -18.79 -37.68 -0.11
C SER A 33 -18.32 -36.92 -1.35
N TRP A 34 -17.21 -36.21 -1.28
CA TRP A 34 -16.57 -35.59 -2.42
C TRP A 34 -15.84 -36.65 -3.24
N LYS A 35 -16.38 -37.05 -4.38
CA LYS A 35 -15.59 -37.75 -5.42
C LYS A 35 -14.73 -36.69 -6.15
N LYS A 36 -13.43 -36.92 -6.17
CA LYS A 36 -12.49 -36.17 -7.03
C LYS A 36 -12.95 -36.33 -8.49
N ALA A 37 -13.30 -35.22 -9.13
CA ALA A 37 -13.47 -35.18 -10.58
C ALA A 37 -12.06 -35.17 -11.20
N GLU A 38 -11.70 -36.26 -11.88
CA GLU A 38 -10.51 -36.33 -12.72
C GLU A 38 -10.73 -35.49 -13.98
N TYR A 39 -9.91 -34.45 -14.14
CA TYR A 39 -9.87 -33.67 -15.37
C TYR A 39 -9.24 -34.49 -16.49
N ARG A 40 -10.05 -34.85 -17.50
CA ARG A 40 -9.54 -35.38 -18.78
C ARG A 40 -9.46 -34.24 -19.78
N PRO A 41 -8.27 -33.98 -20.34
CA PRO A 41 -8.15 -33.01 -21.44
C PRO A 41 -8.89 -33.56 -22.69
N PRO A 42 -9.48 -32.67 -23.53
CA PRO A 42 -10.14 -33.08 -24.74
C PRO A 42 -9.16 -33.72 -25.74
N ALA A 43 -9.60 -34.78 -26.41
CA ALA A 43 -8.82 -35.44 -27.42
C ALA A 43 -8.51 -34.51 -28.60
N LYS A 44 -7.26 -34.53 -29.08
CA LYS A 44 -6.85 -33.82 -30.31
C LYS A 44 -7.58 -34.44 -31.49
N ASP A 45 -8.44 -33.69 -32.15
CA ASP A 45 -8.99 -34.04 -33.43
C ASP A 45 -7.87 -33.97 -34.51
N ALA A 46 -7.54 -35.14 -35.03
CA ALA A 46 -6.66 -35.33 -36.16
C ALA A 46 -7.46 -35.13 -37.46
N ASN A 47 -7.70 -33.89 -37.87
CA ASN A 47 -8.02 -33.53 -39.26
C ASN A 47 -8.00 -32.01 -39.42
N SER A 48 -6.87 -31.49 -39.80
CA SER A 48 -6.74 -30.16 -40.42
C SER A 48 -5.78 -30.28 -41.61
N PRO A 49 -6.18 -29.77 -42.77
CA PRO A 49 -5.32 -29.81 -43.97
C PRO A 49 -4.15 -28.83 -43.85
N PRO A 50 -3.06 -29.07 -44.61
CA PRO A 50 -1.82 -28.28 -44.50
C PRO A 50 -1.89 -26.99 -45.30
N GLY A 51 -1.41 -25.93 -44.69
CA GLY A 51 -0.64 -24.87 -45.32
C GLY A 51 -1.38 -23.80 -46.09
N GLU A 52 -1.38 -22.61 -45.54
CA GLU A 52 -1.13 -21.39 -46.31
C GLU A 52 -0.29 -20.41 -45.52
N SER A 53 0.69 -19.83 -46.21
CA SER A 53 1.78 -18.99 -45.75
C SER A 53 1.31 -17.63 -45.19
N SER A 54 2.02 -17.23 -44.14
CA SER A 54 2.04 -15.88 -43.57
C SER A 54 2.40 -14.81 -44.61
N GLU A 55 1.49 -13.87 -44.88
CA GLU A 55 1.87 -12.49 -45.22
C GLU A 55 0.66 -11.55 -45.05
N GLN A 56 0.96 -10.41 -44.39
CA GLN A 56 0.19 -9.16 -44.43
C GLN A 56 -1.16 -9.10 -43.69
N ARG A 57 -1.12 -8.92 -42.36
CA ARG A 57 -2.07 -8.02 -41.69
C ARG A 57 -1.35 -6.73 -41.29
N ARG A 58 -1.56 -5.69 -42.13
CA ARG A 58 -1.25 -4.30 -41.77
C ARG A 58 -2.14 -3.92 -40.57
N GLN A 59 -1.53 -3.77 -39.40
CA GLN A 59 -2.15 -3.07 -38.28
C GLN A 59 -2.11 -1.58 -38.60
N THR A 60 -3.28 -0.95 -38.73
CA THR A 60 -3.42 0.50 -38.69
C THR A 60 -3.13 0.98 -37.28
N ALA A 61 -1.94 1.52 -37.09
CA ALA A 61 -1.53 2.16 -35.86
C ALA A 61 -2.30 3.50 -35.72
N VAL A 62 -3.07 3.63 -34.64
CA VAL A 62 -3.58 4.91 -34.17
C VAL A 62 -2.40 5.69 -33.60
N PRO A 63 -2.18 6.97 -33.97
CA PRO A 63 -1.02 7.71 -33.47
C PRO A 63 -1.16 7.95 -31.98
N ALA A 64 -0.19 7.45 -31.21
CA ALA A 64 -0.04 7.80 -29.81
C ALA A 64 0.38 9.26 -29.70
N THR A 65 -0.50 10.09 -29.13
CA THR A 65 -0.15 11.43 -28.70
C THR A 65 0.97 11.33 -27.65
N SER A 66 2.16 11.76 -28.04
CA SER A 66 3.31 11.88 -27.14
C SER A 66 3.04 12.98 -26.13
N GLN A 67 2.54 12.62 -24.95
CA GLN A 67 2.55 13.52 -23.81
C GLN A 67 3.95 13.46 -23.20
N ASN A 68 4.57 14.64 -23.07
CA ASN A 68 5.90 14.84 -22.53
C ASN A 68 6.00 14.22 -21.11
N LEU A 69 6.67 13.09 -21.03
CA LEU A 69 7.20 12.56 -19.77
C LEU A 69 8.32 13.48 -19.31
N PRO A 70 8.42 13.77 -18.01
CA PRO A 70 9.57 14.50 -17.49
C PRO A 70 10.85 13.71 -17.84
N THR A 71 11.79 14.38 -18.50
CA THR A 71 13.10 13.83 -18.83
C THR A 71 13.90 13.62 -17.56
N PHE A 72 13.93 12.39 -17.07
CA PHE A 72 14.84 11.98 -15.99
C PHE A 72 16.27 11.89 -16.57
N THR A 73 17.19 12.65 -16.01
CA THR A 73 18.62 12.58 -16.37
C THR A 73 19.18 11.23 -15.97
N GLY A 74 19.81 10.53 -16.91
CA GLY A 74 20.06 9.08 -16.91
C GLY A 74 21.08 8.53 -15.89
N SER A 75 21.56 9.28 -14.91
CA SER A 75 22.52 8.76 -13.91
C SER A 75 21.85 8.31 -12.60
N ALA A 76 20.74 8.92 -12.18
CA ALA A 76 20.05 8.59 -10.92
C ALA A 76 19.14 7.36 -10.99
N MET A 77 18.86 6.82 -12.17
CA MET A 77 17.89 5.73 -12.39
C MET A 77 18.39 4.34 -12.03
N SER A 78 19.72 4.12 -12.04
CA SER A 78 20.29 2.79 -11.79
C SER A 78 20.45 2.42 -10.32
N ASP A 79 20.23 3.35 -9.40
CA ASP A 79 20.56 3.17 -7.99
C ASP A 79 19.37 2.93 -7.06
N VAL A 80 18.12 3.06 -7.54
CA VAL A 80 16.93 2.81 -6.72
C VAL A 80 16.75 1.32 -6.49
N LYS A 81 16.95 0.89 -5.25
CA LYS A 81 16.80 -0.52 -4.84
C LYS A 81 15.49 -0.75 -4.08
N TYR A 82 14.99 0.26 -3.37
CA TYR A 82 13.76 0.16 -2.58
C TYR A 82 12.84 1.33 -2.91
N LEU A 83 11.53 1.04 -2.98
CA LEU A 83 10.46 2.05 -2.95
C LEU A 83 9.68 1.86 -1.66
N ILE A 84 9.88 2.78 -0.73
CA ILE A 84 9.10 2.81 0.52
C ILE A 84 7.88 3.67 0.23
N PHE A 85 6.67 3.17 0.48
CA PHE A 85 5.47 3.92 0.16
C PHE A 85 4.36 3.72 1.19
N ASP A 86 3.47 4.70 1.22
CA ASP A 86 2.26 4.73 2.01
C ASP A 86 1.13 5.35 1.17
N ILE A 87 -0.13 5.06 1.52
CA ILE A 87 -1.28 5.56 0.80
C ILE A 87 -2.34 6.13 1.74
N GLU A 88 -3.01 7.19 1.26
CA GLU A 88 -4.22 7.69 1.89
C GLU A 88 -5.42 7.45 0.99
N THR A 89 -6.53 7.04 1.60
CA THR A 89 -7.73 6.65 0.87
C THR A 89 -8.98 7.37 1.35
N VAL A 90 -9.92 7.51 0.43
CA VAL A 90 -11.27 7.98 0.74
C VAL A 90 -12.31 6.97 0.29
N GLY A 91 -13.49 7.01 0.90
CA GLY A 91 -14.63 6.21 0.45
C GLY A 91 -15.08 6.60 -0.95
N ASP A 92 -15.34 5.59 -1.77
CA ASP A 92 -15.96 5.77 -3.09
C ASP A 92 -17.48 5.86 -2.96
N GLY A 93 -17.97 7.05 -2.71
CA GLY A 93 -19.41 7.27 -2.51
C GLY A 93 -20.27 6.95 -3.72
N ASP A 94 -19.74 7.12 -4.94
CA ASP A 94 -20.45 6.76 -6.16
C ASP A 94 -20.61 5.24 -6.31
N LEU A 95 -19.56 4.48 -5.99
CA LEU A 95 -19.62 3.02 -5.98
C LEU A 95 -20.55 2.53 -4.86
N ILE A 96 -20.43 3.10 -3.66
CA ILE A 96 -21.24 2.71 -2.50
C ILE A 96 -22.73 2.92 -2.81
N ARG A 97 -23.14 4.12 -3.29
CA ARG A 97 -24.55 4.37 -3.62
C ARG A 97 -25.06 3.43 -4.71
N LYS A 98 -24.26 3.17 -5.74
CA LYS A 98 -24.63 2.30 -6.86
C LYS A 98 -24.83 0.85 -6.44
N VAL A 99 -24.00 0.34 -5.53
CA VAL A 99 -23.95 -1.07 -5.16
C VAL A 99 -24.77 -1.39 -3.92
N ARG A 100 -24.77 -0.48 -2.92
CA ARG A 100 -25.43 -0.70 -1.62
C ARG A 100 -26.80 -0.08 -1.54
N TYR A 101 -27.05 1.00 -2.29
CA TYR A 101 -28.29 1.80 -2.23
C TYR A 101 -28.82 2.16 -3.62
N PRO A 102 -28.98 1.17 -4.54
CA PRO A 102 -29.33 1.43 -5.94
C PRO A 102 -30.67 2.14 -6.11
N ASP A 103 -31.62 1.89 -5.20
CA ASP A 103 -32.99 2.41 -5.26
C ASP A 103 -33.17 3.71 -4.45
N GLU A 104 -32.09 4.26 -3.89
CA GLU A 104 -32.11 5.44 -3.04
C GLU A 104 -31.44 6.65 -3.70
N GLN A 105 -32.01 7.85 -3.48
CA GLN A 105 -31.48 9.11 -3.99
C GLN A 105 -30.47 9.71 -3.00
N LEU A 106 -29.34 9.03 -2.78
CA LEU A 106 -28.29 9.52 -1.91
C LEU A 106 -27.20 10.25 -2.71
N THR A 107 -26.66 11.31 -2.12
CA THR A 107 -25.38 11.88 -2.58
C THR A 107 -24.23 10.92 -2.25
N PRO A 108 -23.08 11.00 -2.94
CA PRO A 108 -21.91 10.19 -2.61
C PRO A 108 -21.48 10.30 -1.13
N ARG A 109 -21.57 11.50 -0.56
CA ARG A 109 -21.24 11.76 0.84
C ARG A 109 -22.20 11.07 1.81
N GLU A 110 -23.50 11.16 1.55
CA GLU A 110 -24.53 10.49 2.34
C GLU A 110 -24.41 8.98 2.28
N ALA A 111 -24.09 8.42 1.11
CA ALA A 111 -23.86 7.00 0.94
C ALA A 111 -22.67 6.49 1.78
N ILE A 112 -21.55 7.24 1.81
CA ILE A 112 -20.39 6.94 2.65
C ILE A 112 -20.78 6.96 4.14
N GLN A 113 -21.45 8.03 4.58
CA GLN A 113 -21.85 8.19 5.99
C GLN A 113 -22.78 7.06 6.43
N ARG A 114 -23.79 6.75 5.62
CA ARG A 114 -24.75 5.70 5.91
C ARG A 114 -24.08 4.33 5.98
N TYR A 115 -23.18 4.02 5.04
CA TYR A 115 -22.47 2.74 5.05
C TYR A 115 -21.53 2.61 6.26
N ARG A 116 -20.83 3.68 6.64
CA ARG A 116 -20.03 3.71 7.87
C ARG A 116 -20.89 3.48 9.13
N SER A 117 -22.06 4.13 9.23
CA SER A 117 -23.00 3.90 10.33
C SER A 117 -23.46 2.45 10.43
N GLN A 118 -23.80 1.83 9.29
CA GLN A 118 -24.15 0.42 9.26
C GLN A 118 -23.00 -0.49 9.71
N LEU A 119 -21.78 -0.23 9.22
CA LEU A 119 -20.59 -1.00 9.61
C LEU A 119 -20.30 -0.86 11.12
N LEU A 120 -20.50 0.33 11.66
CA LEU A 120 -20.35 0.58 13.10
C LEU A 120 -21.37 -0.23 13.92
N GLU A 121 -22.65 -0.27 13.49
CA GLU A 121 -23.71 -1.05 14.12
C GLU A 121 -23.45 -2.56 14.02
N GLU A 122 -23.01 -3.05 12.84
CA GLU A 122 -22.83 -4.47 12.58
C GLU A 122 -21.54 -5.05 13.20
N SER A 123 -20.45 -4.27 13.21
CA SER A 123 -19.11 -4.78 13.55
C SER A 123 -18.38 -4.00 14.67
N GLY A 124 -19.01 -2.92 15.16
CA GLY A 124 -18.37 -2.00 16.11
C GLY A 124 -17.24 -1.14 15.50
N ARG A 125 -17.12 -1.10 14.17
CA ARG A 125 -16.10 -0.31 13.45
C ARG A 125 -16.71 0.31 12.21
N ASP A 126 -16.39 1.58 11.95
CA ASP A 126 -16.87 2.36 10.80
C ASP A 126 -15.90 2.32 9.61
N VAL A 127 -14.99 1.35 9.56
CA VAL A 127 -13.96 1.23 8.53
C VAL A 127 -14.55 0.61 7.26
N LEU A 128 -14.47 1.35 6.16
CA LEU A 128 -14.93 0.86 4.85
C LEU A 128 -14.06 -0.31 4.38
N PRO A 129 -14.67 -1.35 3.75
CA PRO A 129 -13.91 -2.38 3.07
C PRO A 129 -13.03 -1.78 1.96
N LEU A 130 -11.82 -2.32 1.78
CA LEU A 130 -10.83 -1.81 0.81
C LEU A 130 -11.34 -1.79 -0.65
N THR A 131 -12.39 -2.56 -0.97
CA THR A 131 -13.06 -2.54 -2.28
C THR A 131 -13.93 -1.31 -2.53
N PHE A 132 -14.25 -0.56 -1.48
CA PHE A 132 -15.06 0.66 -1.53
C PHE A 132 -14.26 1.94 -1.26
N VAL A 133 -12.94 1.87 -1.38
CA VAL A 133 -12.09 3.06 -1.23
C VAL A 133 -11.32 3.37 -2.52
N LEU A 134 -10.84 4.62 -2.62
CA LEU A 134 -9.99 5.11 -3.69
C LEU A 134 -8.70 5.69 -3.10
N PRO A 135 -7.51 5.38 -3.65
CA PRO A 135 -6.28 6.05 -3.27
C PRO A 135 -6.31 7.49 -3.78
N VAL A 136 -6.14 8.46 -2.88
CA VAL A 136 -6.14 9.90 -3.17
C VAL A 136 -4.80 10.56 -2.90
N SER A 137 -3.94 9.92 -2.12
CA SER A 137 -2.55 10.30 -1.95
C SER A 137 -1.69 9.03 -1.92
N VAL A 138 -0.56 9.07 -2.60
CA VAL A 138 0.48 8.04 -2.53
C VAL A 138 1.82 8.76 -2.48
N ALA A 139 2.50 8.64 -1.36
CA ALA A 139 3.86 9.11 -1.19
C ALA A 139 4.85 7.95 -1.39
N VAL A 140 5.97 8.22 -2.04
CA VAL A 140 7.00 7.22 -2.36
C VAL A 140 8.37 7.78 -2.04
N ALA A 141 9.10 7.15 -1.12
CA ALA A 141 10.52 7.40 -0.90
C ALA A 141 11.34 6.45 -1.77
N LYS A 142 12.25 7.01 -2.55
CA LYS A 142 13.24 6.30 -3.35
C LYS A 142 14.47 6.09 -2.50
N VAL A 143 14.92 4.85 -2.37
CA VAL A 143 16.05 4.49 -1.51
C VAL A 143 17.05 3.67 -2.32
N SER A 144 18.34 4.01 -2.16
CA SER A 144 19.45 3.37 -2.87
C SER A 144 19.72 1.95 -2.36
N ARG A 145 20.61 1.25 -3.06
CA ARG A 145 21.14 -0.05 -2.63
C ARG A 145 21.85 0.04 -1.27
N ASP A 146 22.46 1.17 -0.99
CA ASP A 146 23.18 1.45 0.26
C ASP A 146 22.29 2.15 1.29
N TRP A 147 20.98 1.95 1.18
CA TRP A 147 19.93 2.44 2.08
C TRP A 147 19.80 3.97 2.19
N GLN A 148 20.44 4.74 1.29
CA GLN A 148 20.37 6.19 1.29
C GLN A 148 19.00 6.68 0.78
N LEU A 149 18.37 7.62 1.47
CA LEU A 149 17.18 8.32 0.98
C LEU A 149 17.57 9.25 -0.17
N LEU A 150 17.01 9.02 -1.35
CA LEU A 150 17.31 9.78 -2.56
C LEU A 150 16.29 10.88 -2.83
N ASP A 151 15.01 10.59 -2.60
CA ASP A 151 13.90 11.50 -2.87
C ASP A 151 12.62 11.00 -2.20
N VAL A 152 11.67 11.90 -1.94
CA VAL A 152 10.29 11.59 -1.54
C VAL A 152 9.33 12.34 -2.45
N SER A 153 8.61 11.61 -3.26
CA SER A 153 7.65 12.15 -4.23
C SER A 153 6.21 11.80 -3.84
N VAL A 154 5.25 12.71 -4.12
CA VAL A 154 3.82 12.40 -4.10
C VAL A 154 3.33 12.28 -5.53
N LEU A 155 2.59 11.22 -5.81
CA LEU A 155 2.20 10.89 -7.17
C LEU A 155 1.04 11.77 -7.67
N ASP A 156 1.13 12.16 -8.94
CA ASP A 156 0.14 12.99 -9.66
C ASP A 156 -0.15 14.36 -9.04
N ALA A 157 0.79 14.94 -8.29
CA ALA A 157 0.68 16.33 -7.85
C ALA A 157 0.68 17.28 -9.06
N PRO A 158 -0.09 18.38 -9.04
CA PRO A 158 -1.09 18.79 -8.04
C PRO A 158 -2.52 18.29 -8.33
N GLN A 159 -2.73 17.40 -9.30
CA GLN A 159 -4.08 16.99 -9.76
C GLN A 159 -4.69 15.88 -8.90
N PHE A 160 -3.87 14.97 -8.36
CA PHE A 160 -4.27 13.87 -7.47
C PHE A 160 -5.43 13.03 -7.97
N ARG A 161 -5.37 12.62 -9.24
CA ARG A 161 -6.39 11.79 -9.90
C ARG A 161 -6.17 10.32 -9.57
N PRO A 162 -7.10 9.63 -8.91
CA PRO A 162 -6.89 8.24 -8.45
C PRO A 162 -6.40 7.28 -9.54
N GLN A 163 -6.98 7.35 -10.74
CA GLN A 163 -6.54 6.52 -11.89
C GLN A 163 -5.09 6.79 -12.29
N GLU A 164 -4.69 8.06 -12.30
CA GLU A 164 -3.34 8.46 -12.69
C GLU A 164 -2.32 8.14 -11.59
N ILE A 165 -2.69 8.31 -10.33
CA ILE A 165 -1.88 7.89 -9.16
C ILE A 165 -1.54 6.39 -9.28
N VAL A 166 -2.56 5.54 -9.48
CA VAL A 166 -2.37 4.08 -9.62
C VAL A 166 -1.51 3.74 -10.83
N ARG A 167 -1.76 4.42 -11.98
CA ARG A 167 -0.96 4.21 -13.19
C ARG A 167 0.50 4.57 -12.97
N ARG A 168 0.80 5.74 -12.41
CA ARG A 168 2.17 6.21 -12.14
C ARG A 168 2.89 5.34 -11.13
N PHE A 169 2.20 4.83 -10.11
CA PHE A 169 2.79 3.92 -9.15
C PHE A 169 3.33 2.65 -9.83
N TRP A 170 2.50 1.94 -10.58
CA TRP A 170 2.89 0.69 -11.22
C TRP A 170 3.87 0.90 -12.39
N GLN A 171 3.72 2.01 -13.13
CA GLN A 171 4.70 2.40 -14.15
C GLN A 171 6.05 2.76 -13.52
N GLY A 172 6.07 3.52 -12.44
CA GLY A 172 7.28 3.87 -11.69
C GLY A 172 7.99 2.63 -11.15
N TRP A 173 7.25 1.70 -10.55
CA TRP A 173 7.82 0.44 -10.07
C TRP A 173 8.48 -0.37 -11.20
N THR A 174 7.85 -0.44 -12.37
CA THR A 174 8.43 -1.10 -13.55
C THR A 174 9.63 -0.33 -14.10
N HIS A 175 9.53 1.01 -14.14
CA HIS A 175 10.57 1.90 -14.65
C HIS A 175 11.89 1.79 -13.86
N TYR A 176 11.80 1.72 -12.54
CA TYR A 176 12.96 1.49 -11.67
C TYR A 176 13.41 0.02 -11.60
N ASN A 177 13.00 -0.81 -12.57
CA ASN A 177 13.34 -2.23 -12.67
C ASN A 177 12.86 -3.06 -11.48
N LYS A 178 11.63 -2.80 -11.03
CA LYS A 178 10.94 -3.57 -9.98
C LYS A 178 11.73 -3.61 -8.66
N PRO A 179 12.06 -2.46 -8.08
CA PRO A 179 12.70 -2.42 -6.78
C PRO A 179 11.83 -3.09 -5.72
N THR A 180 12.43 -3.49 -4.62
CA THR A 180 11.70 -4.01 -3.47
C THR A 180 10.71 -2.95 -2.96
N LEU A 181 9.42 -3.26 -2.95
CA LEU A 181 8.42 -2.44 -2.26
C LEU A 181 8.58 -2.61 -0.75
N VAL A 182 8.59 -1.51 -0.01
CA VAL A 182 8.67 -1.53 1.45
C VAL A 182 7.48 -0.78 2.01
N THR A 183 6.76 -1.38 2.96
CA THR A 183 5.60 -0.79 3.61
C THR A 183 5.57 -1.12 5.10
N PHE A 184 4.70 -0.45 5.83
CA PHE A 184 4.32 -0.86 7.18
C PHE A 184 2.84 -1.30 7.18
N ASN A 185 2.58 -2.60 7.35
CA ASN A 185 1.25 -3.23 7.26
C ASN A 185 0.58 -3.13 5.87
N GLY A 186 1.33 -2.76 4.84
CA GLY A 186 0.80 -2.51 3.50
C GLY A 186 0.36 -3.77 2.77
N ARG A 187 0.80 -4.95 3.21
CA ARG A 187 0.30 -6.23 2.69
C ARG A 187 -1.19 -6.42 2.95
N CYS A 188 -1.68 -5.90 4.06
CA CYS A 188 -3.09 -6.00 4.44
C CYS A 188 -3.93 -4.83 3.90
N TYR A 189 -3.32 -3.72 3.46
CA TYR A 189 -4.06 -2.53 3.04
C TYR A 189 -3.53 -1.92 1.74
N ASP A 190 -2.35 -1.34 1.74
CA ASP A 190 -1.82 -0.52 0.64
C ASP A 190 -1.76 -1.29 -0.68
N ILE A 191 -1.11 -2.45 -0.67
CA ILE A 191 -0.99 -3.30 -1.86
C ILE A 191 -2.35 -3.75 -2.38
N PRO A 192 -3.26 -4.34 -1.57
CA PRO A 192 -4.59 -4.71 -2.01
C PRO A 192 -5.41 -3.53 -2.56
N VAL A 193 -5.33 -2.34 -1.97
CA VAL A 193 -6.02 -1.15 -2.49
C VAL A 193 -5.48 -0.79 -3.87
N MET A 194 -4.15 -0.76 -4.06
CA MET A 194 -3.51 -0.46 -5.35
C MET A 194 -3.80 -1.53 -6.41
N GLU A 195 -3.92 -2.80 -6.03
CA GLU A 195 -4.33 -3.90 -6.93
C GLU A 195 -5.80 -3.78 -7.35
N VAL A 196 -6.72 -3.55 -6.38
CA VAL A 196 -8.15 -3.39 -6.65
C VAL A 196 -8.41 -2.13 -7.49
N ALA A 197 -7.69 -1.05 -7.22
CA ALA A 197 -7.77 0.16 -8.03
C ALA A 197 -7.22 -0.06 -9.46
N ALA A 198 -6.13 -0.82 -9.63
CA ALA A 198 -5.63 -1.20 -10.95
C ALA A 198 -6.67 -2.02 -11.73
N PHE A 199 -7.32 -3.00 -11.07
CA PHE A 199 -8.43 -3.76 -11.66
C PHE A 199 -9.59 -2.85 -12.08
N ARG A 200 -10.02 -1.95 -11.21
CA ARG A 200 -11.09 -0.98 -11.48
C ARG A 200 -10.81 -0.11 -12.70
N PHE A 201 -9.58 0.39 -12.82
CA PHE A 201 -9.19 1.31 -13.89
C PHE A 201 -8.65 0.61 -15.15
N GLY A 202 -8.66 -0.73 -15.19
CA GLY A 202 -8.16 -1.50 -16.33
C GLY A 202 -6.65 -1.31 -16.56
N ILE A 203 -5.88 -1.12 -15.50
CA ILE A 203 -4.42 -0.96 -15.55
C ILE A 203 -3.77 -2.34 -15.49
N SER A 204 -3.01 -2.69 -16.54
CA SER A 204 -2.30 -3.96 -16.62
C SER A 204 -1.02 -3.93 -15.79
N ILE A 205 -0.85 -4.93 -14.89
CA ILE A 205 0.31 -5.06 -13.99
C ILE A 205 0.85 -6.50 -13.97
N PRO A 206 1.16 -7.09 -15.17
CA PRO A 206 1.51 -8.51 -15.27
C PRO A 206 2.81 -8.86 -14.54
N GLN A 207 3.77 -7.92 -14.45
CA GLN A 207 5.03 -8.15 -13.74
C GLN A 207 4.84 -8.28 -12.22
N TRP A 208 3.80 -7.63 -11.68
CA TRP A 208 3.45 -7.76 -10.27
C TRP A 208 2.70 -9.07 -10.00
N PHE A 209 1.70 -9.39 -10.83
CA PHE A 209 0.91 -10.62 -10.66
C PHE A 209 1.71 -11.88 -10.97
N ASN A 210 2.65 -11.84 -11.92
CA ASN A 210 3.58 -12.91 -12.37
C ASN A 210 3.17 -14.35 -11.98
N VAL A 211 1.89 -14.69 -12.25
CA VAL A 211 1.24 -15.93 -11.79
C VAL A 211 1.86 -17.21 -12.37
N ASP A 212 2.57 -17.09 -13.50
CA ASP A 212 3.27 -18.20 -14.16
C ASP A 212 4.65 -18.49 -13.54
N ALA A 213 5.16 -17.60 -12.68
CA ALA A 213 6.41 -17.84 -11.95
C ALA A 213 6.22 -18.88 -10.86
N ARG A 214 7.33 -19.48 -10.41
CA ARG A 214 7.31 -20.39 -9.27
C ARG A 214 6.76 -19.67 -8.03
N SER A 215 6.04 -20.38 -7.17
CA SER A 215 5.35 -19.80 -6.03
C SER A 215 6.24 -18.87 -5.18
N PHE A 216 7.49 -19.25 -4.91
CA PHE A 216 8.43 -18.44 -4.12
C PHE A 216 9.00 -17.23 -4.88
N GLU A 217 8.92 -17.21 -6.21
CA GLU A 217 9.38 -16.10 -7.07
C GLU A 217 8.25 -15.10 -7.34
N GLN A 218 6.99 -15.45 -7.06
CA GLN A 218 5.86 -14.55 -7.28
C GLN A 218 5.95 -13.33 -6.38
N SER A 219 5.73 -12.15 -6.96
CA SER A 219 5.84 -10.88 -6.21
C SER A 219 4.81 -10.79 -5.07
N ARG A 220 3.65 -11.42 -5.24
CA ARG A 220 2.58 -11.46 -4.25
C ARG A 220 2.78 -12.53 -3.17
N ASN A 221 3.84 -13.37 -3.28
CA ASN A 221 4.12 -14.33 -2.24
C ASN A 221 4.55 -13.60 -0.95
N ARG A 222 3.86 -13.90 0.14
CA ARG A 222 4.08 -13.28 1.45
C ARG A 222 5.52 -13.37 1.94
N TYR A 223 6.23 -14.41 1.59
CA TYR A 223 7.60 -14.67 2.01
C TYR A 223 8.66 -14.19 1.02
N ASN A 224 8.25 -13.65 -0.14
CA ASN A 224 9.16 -13.05 -1.11
C ASN A 224 9.47 -11.59 -0.71
N GLN A 225 10.40 -11.43 0.25
CA GLN A 225 10.81 -10.12 0.75
C GLN A 225 11.57 -9.29 -0.28
N ASP A 226 12.13 -9.91 -1.33
CA ASP A 226 12.79 -9.18 -2.42
C ASP A 226 11.80 -8.42 -3.29
N ALA A 227 10.57 -8.89 -3.40
CA ALA A 227 9.50 -8.18 -4.09
C ALA A 227 8.76 -7.20 -3.16
N HIS A 228 8.37 -7.64 -1.96
CA HIS A 228 7.66 -6.82 -0.98
C HIS A 228 8.07 -7.15 0.46
N LEU A 229 8.71 -6.21 1.10
CA LEU A 229 9.07 -6.24 2.52
C LEU A 229 8.03 -5.45 3.32
N ASP A 230 7.13 -6.14 3.99
CA ASP A 230 6.24 -5.54 4.98
C ASP A 230 6.91 -5.56 6.35
N LEU A 231 7.20 -4.38 6.89
CA LEU A 231 7.93 -4.23 8.16
C LEU A 231 7.13 -4.76 9.35
N GLN A 232 5.80 -4.63 9.32
CA GLN A 232 4.95 -5.20 10.38
C GLN A 232 4.99 -6.72 10.33
N ASP A 233 4.87 -7.35 9.16
CA ASP A 233 4.99 -8.80 9.00
C ASP A 233 6.33 -9.30 9.55
N LEU A 234 7.42 -8.65 9.15
CA LEU A 234 8.76 -9.02 9.60
C LEU A 234 8.91 -8.91 11.12
N LEU A 235 8.55 -7.76 11.69
CA LEU A 235 8.73 -7.47 13.12
C LEU A 235 7.79 -8.27 14.02
N THR A 236 6.63 -8.70 13.50
CA THR A 236 5.69 -9.54 14.26
C THR A 236 5.87 -11.04 14.00
N ASN A 237 6.92 -11.43 13.27
CA ASN A 237 7.08 -12.80 12.79
C ASN A 237 5.80 -13.29 12.08
N TYR A 238 5.38 -12.52 11.06
CA TYR A 238 4.19 -12.78 10.24
C TYR A 238 2.88 -12.88 11.03
N GLY A 239 2.75 -12.05 12.06
CA GLY A 239 1.54 -11.98 12.89
C GLY A 239 1.49 -12.99 14.04
N ALA A 240 2.64 -13.55 14.43
CA ALA A 240 2.74 -14.43 15.61
C ALA A 240 2.34 -13.72 16.90
N PHE A 241 2.48 -12.40 16.94
CA PHE A 241 1.92 -11.57 18.02
C PHE A 241 1.27 -10.30 17.44
N ARG A 242 0.36 -9.70 18.21
CA ARG A 242 -0.28 -8.44 17.84
C ARG A 242 0.56 -7.25 18.32
N MET A 243 1.04 -6.45 17.39
CA MET A 243 1.71 -5.18 17.71
C MET A 243 0.66 -4.10 17.97
N SER A 244 0.71 -3.48 19.16
CA SER A 244 -0.08 -2.29 19.47
C SER A 244 0.72 -1.03 19.20
N GLY A 245 0.07 0.07 18.77
CA GLY A 245 0.71 1.36 18.51
C GLY A 245 1.28 1.54 17.10
N GLY A 246 1.41 0.44 16.32
CA GLY A 246 1.76 0.51 14.89
C GLY A 246 3.05 1.28 14.58
N LEU A 247 3.08 1.91 13.40
CA LEU A 247 4.22 2.70 12.91
C LEU A 247 4.59 3.84 13.88
N ASN A 248 3.59 4.55 14.41
CA ASN A 248 3.80 5.65 15.33
C ASN A 248 4.59 5.24 16.60
N LEU A 249 4.28 4.06 17.17
CA LEU A 249 5.04 3.54 18.30
C LEU A 249 6.48 3.23 17.90
N LEU A 250 6.69 2.54 16.78
CA LEU A 250 8.04 2.17 16.33
C LEU A 250 8.89 3.41 16.01
N ALA A 251 8.33 4.40 15.33
CA ALA A 251 9.00 5.68 15.08
C ALA A 251 9.37 6.37 16.40
N SER A 252 8.46 6.38 17.38
CA SER A 252 8.70 6.94 18.71
C SER A 252 9.81 6.22 19.47
N LEU A 253 9.89 4.87 19.37
CA LEU A 253 10.96 4.08 19.99
C LEU A 253 12.36 4.43 19.44
N ILE A 254 12.44 4.89 18.20
CA ILE A 254 13.69 5.32 17.57
C ILE A 254 13.81 6.85 17.48
N GLN A 255 13.02 7.58 18.27
CA GLN A 255 13.07 9.04 18.41
C GLN A 255 12.76 9.81 17.11
N LYS A 256 11.91 9.25 16.29
CA LYS A 256 11.36 9.93 15.12
C LYS A 256 10.01 10.56 15.45
N PRO A 257 9.53 11.52 14.65
CA PRO A 257 8.30 12.25 14.93
C PRO A 257 7.11 11.34 15.24
N GLY A 258 6.95 10.25 14.51
CA GLY A 258 5.75 9.45 14.61
C GLY A 258 4.54 10.24 14.12
N LYS A 259 3.39 10.02 14.77
CA LYS A 259 2.11 10.61 14.37
C LYS A 259 2.21 12.12 14.17
N SER A 260 1.84 12.60 12.99
CA SER A 260 1.79 14.00 12.63
C SER A 260 0.48 14.68 13.13
N LEU A 261 0.25 15.95 12.73
CA LEU A 261 -0.90 16.78 13.14
C LEU A 261 -2.26 16.20 12.72
N ILE A 262 -2.29 15.29 11.76
CA ILE A 262 -3.52 14.70 11.19
C ILE A 262 -3.61 13.25 11.61
N ASP A 263 -4.84 12.77 11.79
CA ASP A 263 -5.18 11.37 11.99
C ASP A 263 -5.83 10.82 10.72
N GLY A 264 -5.53 9.58 10.35
CA GLY A 264 -6.15 8.92 9.19
C GLY A 264 -7.68 9.00 9.16
N SER A 265 -8.34 9.14 10.33
CA SER A 265 -9.79 9.36 10.42
C SER A 265 -10.25 10.70 9.82
N GLN A 266 -9.34 11.68 9.68
CA GLN A 266 -9.64 13.02 9.16
C GLN A 266 -9.48 13.10 7.63
N VAL A 267 -8.85 12.11 6.99
CA VAL A 267 -8.56 12.11 5.54
C VAL A 267 -9.83 12.32 4.72
N GLN A 268 -10.92 11.63 5.06
CA GLN A 268 -12.20 11.77 4.36
C GLN A 268 -12.77 13.19 4.43
N SER A 269 -12.70 13.85 5.57
CA SER A 269 -13.21 15.22 5.74
C SER A 269 -12.32 16.23 5.01
N LEU A 270 -11.00 16.11 5.14
CA LEU A 270 -10.03 16.96 4.44
C LEU A 270 -10.18 16.86 2.92
N TYR A 271 -10.41 15.65 2.40
CA TYR A 271 -10.67 15.45 0.98
C TYR A 271 -11.94 16.18 0.52
N HIS A 272 -13.04 16.09 1.28
CA HIS A 272 -14.29 16.82 0.96
C HIS A 272 -14.14 18.35 1.08
N GLU A 273 -13.20 18.82 1.89
CA GLU A 273 -12.87 20.24 2.03
C GLU A 273 -11.90 20.74 0.96
N GLY A 274 -11.43 19.85 0.06
CA GLY A 274 -10.43 20.18 -0.97
C GLY A 274 -9.01 20.36 -0.42
N LYS A 275 -8.74 19.95 0.82
CA LYS A 275 -7.45 20.10 1.51
C LYS A 275 -6.52 18.91 1.23
N VAL A 276 -6.35 18.56 -0.04
CA VAL A 276 -5.58 17.39 -0.45
C VAL A 276 -4.09 17.55 -0.13
N ASP A 277 -3.57 18.78 -0.15
CA ASP A 277 -2.17 19.06 0.21
C ASP A 277 -1.84 18.62 1.65
N LEU A 278 -2.77 18.82 2.61
CA LEU A 278 -2.59 18.35 3.99
C LEU A 278 -2.55 16.81 4.06
N ILE A 279 -3.36 16.13 3.25
CA ILE A 279 -3.35 14.66 3.15
C ILE A 279 -2.00 14.18 2.61
N ASN A 280 -1.47 14.88 1.60
CA ASN A 280 -0.16 14.56 1.02
C ASN A 280 0.98 14.78 1.99
N ASP A 281 0.92 15.86 2.76
CA ASP A 281 1.92 16.17 3.79
C ASP A 281 1.92 15.11 4.89
N TYR A 282 0.73 14.63 5.27
CA TYR A 282 0.58 13.52 6.20
C TYR A 282 1.20 12.23 5.65
N CYS A 283 0.82 11.83 4.44
CA CYS A 283 1.35 10.65 3.76
C CYS A 283 2.89 10.71 3.60
N ARG A 284 3.48 11.91 3.34
CA ARG A 284 4.95 12.11 3.31
C ARG A 284 5.59 11.80 4.66
N CYS A 285 4.97 12.26 5.75
CA CYS A 285 5.48 12.02 7.10
C CYS A 285 5.48 10.53 7.45
N ASP A 286 4.41 9.80 7.11
CA ASP A 286 4.30 8.36 7.37
C ASP A 286 5.33 7.56 6.54
N VAL A 287 5.61 7.97 5.30
CA VAL A 287 6.69 7.39 4.48
C VAL A 287 8.07 7.64 5.09
N LEU A 288 8.32 8.82 5.67
CA LEU A 288 9.59 9.13 6.36
C LEU A 288 9.74 8.29 7.63
N ASP A 289 8.70 8.15 8.44
CA ASP A 289 8.74 7.28 9.62
C ASP A 289 8.97 5.82 9.21
N THR A 290 8.33 5.37 8.14
CA THR A 290 8.54 4.03 7.57
C THR A 290 9.99 3.84 7.11
N TYR A 291 10.62 4.85 6.49
CA TYR A 291 12.02 4.82 6.11
C TYR A 291 12.95 4.66 7.32
N PHE A 292 12.75 5.42 8.38
CA PHE A 292 13.61 5.30 9.57
C PHE A 292 13.39 3.97 10.31
N VAL A 293 12.17 3.46 10.36
CA VAL A 293 11.88 2.12 10.88
C VAL A 293 12.53 1.05 10.00
N PHE A 294 12.54 1.24 8.67
CA PHE A 294 13.25 0.36 7.75
C PHE A 294 14.76 0.36 8.02
N LEU A 295 15.41 1.52 8.21
CA LEU A 295 16.84 1.58 8.57
C LEU A 295 17.14 0.81 9.88
N ARG A 296 16.35 1.06 10.94
CA ARG A 296 16.52 0.33 12.21
C ARG A 296 16.31 -1.17 12.03
N THR A 297 15.42 -1.56 11.12
CA THR A 297 15.23 -2.97 10.78
C THR A 297 16.45 -3.56 10.09
N GLN A 298 17.19 -2.78 9.25
CA GLN A 298 18.45 -3.25 8.65
C GLN A 298 19.55 -3.45 9.72
N VAL A 299 19.58 -2.61 10.76
CA VAL A 299 20.46 -2.83 11.92
C VAL A 299 20.09 -4.13 12.64
N LEU A 300 18.79 -4.35 12.90
CA LEU A 300 18.30 -5.57 13.55
C LEU A 300 18.66 -6.83 12.74
N LEU A 301 18.68 -6.74 11.42
CA LEU A 301 19.06 -7.82 10.51
C LEU A 301 20.59 -7.96 10.34
N GLY A 302 21.40 -7.10 10.96
CA GLY A 302 22.86 -7.10 10.84
C GLY A 302 23.37 -6.70 9.45
N ARG A 303 22.57 -6.02 8.64
CA ARG A 303 22.93 -5.55 7.29
C ARG A 303 23.66 -4.21 7.30
N ILE A 304 23.41 -3.39 8.30
CA ILE A 304 24.15 -2.16 8.63
C ILE A 304 24.44 -2.13 10.13
N SER A 305 25.47 -1.39 10.51
CA SER A 305 25.79 -1.13 11.91
C SER A 305 25.00 0.08 12.46
N ALA A 306 24.94 0.23 13.77
CA ALA A 306 24.32 1.40 14.39
C ALA A 306 25.04 2.73 14.05
N PRO A 307 26.37 2.81 13.88
CA PRO A 307 27.02 3.99 13.30
C PRO A 307 26.54 4.32 11.89
N GLU A 308 26.49 3.35 10.97
CA GLU A 308 26.00 3.54 9.60
C GLU A 308 24.53 4.00 9.58
N GLU A 309 23.67 3.49 10.44
CA GLU A 309 22.31 3.99 10.60
C GLU A 309 22.29 5.48 10.99
N ARG A 310 23.18 5.91 11.90
CA ARG A 310 23.28 7.32 12.28
C ARG A 310 23.71 8.21 11.11
N ASP A 311 24.68 7.75 10.33
CA ASP A 311 25.17 8.50 9.16
C ASP A 311 24.08 8.62 8.09
N LEU A 312 23.35 7.55 7.78
CA LEU A 312 22.21 7.55 6.87
C LEU A 312 21.07 8.44 7.39
N THR A 313 20.83 8.44 8.69
CA THR A 313 19.85 9.30 9.34
C THR A 313 20.24 10.78 9.22
N SER A 314 21.51 11.11 9.40
CA SER A 314 22.04 12.47 9.23
C SER A 314 21.92 12.96 7.78
N SER A 315 22.32 12.12 6.82
CA SER A 315 22.17 12.42 5.39
C SER A 315 20.72 12.64 4.98
N ALA A 316 19.79 11.80 5.47
CA ALA A 316 18.36 11.98 5.23
C ALA A 316 17.86 13.30 5.82
N ARG A 317 18.29 13.66 7.03
CA ARG A 317 17.95 14.95 7.67
C ARG A 317 18.44 16.13 6.85
N GLU A 318 19.67 16.11 6.35
CA GLU A 318 20.23 17.15 5.48
C GLU A 318 19.42 17.29 4.18
N LEU A 319 19.02 16.17 3.56
CA LEU A 319 18.14 16.18 2.40
C LEU A 319 16.82 16.88 2.70
N LEU A 320 16.15 16.52 3.81
CA LEU A 320 14.88 17.15 4.21
C LEU A 320 15.07 18.64 4.51
N GLN A 321 16.15 19.03 5.17
CA GLN A 321 16.49 20.45 5.42
C GLN A 321 16.66 21.23 4.13
N SER A 322 17.35 20.67 3.14
CA SER A 322 17.56 21.31 1.84
C SER A 322 16.27 21.56 1.06
N GLN A 323 15.25 20.75 1.29
CA GLN A 323 13.95 20.81 0.60
C GLN A 323 12.84 21.45 1.47
N ALA A 324 13.13 21.80 2.71
CA ALA A 324 12.14 22.28 3.67
C ALA A 324 11.47 23.60 3.23
N ALA A 325 12.16 24.44 2.46
CA ALA A 325 11.59 25.70 1.96
C ALA A 325 10.40 25.47 1.02
N ASP A 326 10.45 24.39 0.22
CA ASP A 326 9.44 24.05 -0.78
C ASP A 326 8.38 23.08 -0.26
N HIS A 327 8.62 22.44 0.89
CA HIS A 327 7.75 21.40 1.44
C HIS A 327 7.42 21.64 2.93
N PRO A 328 6.24 22.19 3.24
CA PRO A 328 5.80 22.43 4.62
C PRO A 328 5.82 21.17 5.50
N ALA A 329 5.55 20.00 4.92
CA ALA A 329 5.65 18.71 5.60
C ALA A 329 7.02 18.50 6.23
N TYR A 330 8.11 18.82 5.51
CA TYR A 330 9.48 18.63 6.01
C TYR A 330 9.83 19.62 7.12
N GLN A 331 9.35 20.86 7.03
CA GLN A 331 9.53 21.83 8.12
C GLN A 331 8.88 21.31 9.41
N HIS A 332 7.64 20.85 9.30
CA HIS A 332 6.90 20.30 10.42
C HIS A 332 7.59 19.04 10.97
N TYR A 333 7.97 18.11 10.10
CA TYR A 333 8.63 16.87 10.47
C TYR A 333 9.93 17.12 11.23
N LEU A 334 10.80 17.97 10.72
CA LEU A 334 12.07 18.35 11.33
C LEU A 334 11.86 19.04 12.69
N LYS A 335 10.91 19.97 12.77
CA LYS A 335 10.57 20.64 14.04
C LYS A 335 10.11 19.64 15.11
N THR A 336 9.20 18.74 14.76
CA THR A 336 8.70 17.71 15.70
C THR A 336 9.81 16.76 16.12
N TRP A 337 10.74 16.45 15.19
CA TRP A 337 11.90 15.63 15.50
C TRP A 337 12.81 16.31 16.55
N ASP A 338 13.12 17.60 16.35
CA ASP A 338 13.92 18.37 17.31
C ASP A 338 13.29 18.48 18.68
N GLU A 339 11.97 18.71 18.73
CA GLU A 339 11.21 18.74 19.99
C GLU A 339 11.31 17.41 20.76
N ARG A 340 11.25 16.27 20.07
CA ARG A 340 11.41 14.94 20.69
C ARG A 340 12.82 14.69 21.21
N LEU A 341 13.84 15.09 20.47
CA LEU A 341 15.22 14.97 20.91
C LEU A 341 15.48 15.82 22.18
N GLN A 342 14.93 17.04 22.21
CA GLN A 342 15.05 17.91 23.38
C GLN A 342 14.35 17.32 24.60
N GLN A 343 13.12 16.84 24.46
CA GLN A 343 12.37 16.20 25.54
C GLN A 343 13.13 15.04 26.18
N GLN A 344 13.81 14.24 25.35
CA GLN A 344 14.57 13.12 25.85
C GLN A 344 15.86 13.58 26.59
N HIS A 345 16.52 14.60 26.07
CA HIS A 345 17.68 15.19 26.75
C HIS A 345 17.31 15.71 28.13
N ASP A 346 16.17 16.41 28.22
CA ASP A 346 15.67 16.96 29.49
C ASP A 346 15.34 15.86 30.49
N ILE A 347 14.70 14.75 30.05
CA ILE A 347 14.42 13.59 30.90
C ILE A 347 15.71 12.92 31.36
N SER A 348 16.70 12.69 30.47
CA SER A 348 17.96 12.07 30.80
C SER A 348 18.72 12.90 31.85
N THR A 349 18.73 14.22 31.68
CA THR A 349 19.35 15.16 32.61
C THR A 349 18.65 15.15 33.97
N ALA A 350 17.31 15.12 33.99
CA ALA A 350 16.52 15.07 35.21
C ALA A 350 16.70 13.76 35.98
N LEU A 351 17.00 12.65 35.31
CA LEU A 351 17.27 11.35 35.91
C LEU A 351 18.74 11.13 36.31
N GLY A 352 19.62 12.12 36.10
CA GLY A 352 21.03 12.05 36.49
C GLY A 352 21.86 11.06 35.67
N HIS A 353 21.38 10.66 34.48
CA HIS A 353 22.10 9.81 33.53
C HIS A 353 22.92 10.72 32.62
N SER A 354 24.17 11.04 33.04
CA SER A 354 25.15 11.62 32.12
C SER A 354 25.51 10.58 31.06
N THR A 355 25.27 10.89 29.81
CA THR A 355 25.64 10.10 28.63
C THR A 355 27.15 10.07 28.42
#